data_9c05a5583e2493ed1a871eb214c6778b
#
_entry.id   9c05a5583e2493ed1a871eb214c6778b
#
_cell.length_a   1.000
_cell.length_b   1.000
_cell.length_c   1.000
_cell.angle_alpha   90.00
_cell.angle_beta   90.00
_cell.angle_gamma   90.00
#
_symmetry.space_group_name_H-M   'P 1'
#
loop_
_entity.id
_entity.type
_entity.pdbx_description
1 polymer ?
#
loop_
_entity_poly.entity_id
_entity_poly.type
_entity_poly.pdbx_seq_one_letter_code
_entity_poly.pdbx_strand_id
1 'polypeptide(L)'
;YGTLTLAADGTYTYAADQSAADLLDASDTVTDVFTYTVSDGTATDTATITITITGVNDAPVAQNDTGTVNEDATLTVSNSGNATTITGASHDGTPYAINEGSIRSLTFNHDGTKMFVVHASTPAVISQHALTTAFDITTASQSTTYDVSSHTTSPRGLRFNSDGTKLYLNSDQNSNKKVYEFSLSTAYDISSLSSPSSTVVSGQDGNPRGIAFNTDGSKMFLLGDSNDTVYEYSLSSAFDTTTIS
;
A
#
# COMPACT_ATOMS: atom_id res chain seq x y z
N TYR A 1 -2.58 -4.47 -20.51
CA TYR A 1 -4.00 -4.13 -20.60
C TYR A 1 -4.64 -4.70 -21.87
N GLY A 2 -3.86 -4.97 -22.92
CA GLY A 2 -4.42 -5.49 -24.16
C GLY A 2 -3.42 -6.14 -25.10
N THR A 3 -3.92 -6.54 -26.27
CA THR A 3 -3.13 -7.20 -27.31
C THR A 3 -3.02 -6.31 -28.53
N LEU A 4 -1.77 -6.05 -28.98
CA LEU A 4 -1.47 -5.34 -30.21
C LEU A 4 -1.18 -6.34 -31.33
N THR A 5 -1.82 -6.16 -32.49
CA THR A 5 -1.48 -6.88 -33.72
C THR A 5 -0.97 -5.86 -34.75
N LEU A 6 0.28 -6.00 -35.16
CA LEU A 6 0.94 -5.13 -36.16
C LEU A 6 1.10 -5.90 -37.48
N ALA A 7 0.61 -5.32 -38.58
CA ALA A 7 0.75 -5.87 -39.92
C ALA A 7 2.02 -5.35 -40.61
N ALA A 8 2.48 -6.06 -41.64
CA ALA A 8 3.72 -5.71 -42.37
C ALA A 8 3.62 -4.39 -43.17
N ASP A 9 2.42 -3.90 -43.43
CA ASP A 9 2.16 -2.62 -44.08
C ASP A 9 2.14 -1.41 -43.11
N GLY A 10 2.38 -1.68 -41.80
CA GLY A 10 2.36 -0.68 -40.76
C GLY A 10 1.00 -0.40 -40.12
N THR A 11 -0.05 -1.04 -40.62
CA THR A 11 -1.36 -0.98 -39.94
C THR A 11 -1.34 -1.79 -38.66
N TYR A 12 -2.09 -1.36 -37.65
CA TYR A 12 -2.20 -2.12 -36.41
C TYR A 12 -3.60 -2.06 -35.82
N THR A 13 -3.92 -3.06 -35.03
CA THR A 13 -5.12 -3.13 -34.21
C THR A 13 -4.72 -3.37 -32.76
N TYR A 14 -5.45 -2.78 -31.83
CA TYR A 14 -5.29 -3.03 -30.41
C TYR A 14 -6.64 -3.44 -29.82
N ALA A 15 -6.65 -4.51 -29.03
CA ALA A 15 -7.80 -4.95 -28.26
C ALA A 15 -7.46 -4.84 -26.77
N ALA A 16 -8.23 -4.08 -26.02
CA ALA A 16 -8.15 -4.05 -24.56
C ALA A 16 -8.89 -5.28 -24.00
N ASP A 17 -8.24 -6.45 -24.05
CA ASP A 17 -8.84 -7.77 -23.80
C ASP A 17 -8.29 -8.46 -22.53
N GLN A 18 -7.49 -7.76 -21.74
CA GLN A 18 -6.96 -8.28 -20.49
C GLN A 18 -7.84 -7.85 -19.31
N SER A 19 -7.98 -8.73 -18.32
CA SER A 19 -8.78 -8.46 -17.10
C SER A 19 -8.34 -7.20 -16.34
N ALA A 20 -7.10 -6.76 -16.51
CA ALA A 20 -6.62 -5.50 -15.97
C ALA A 20 -7.26 -4.26 -16.62
N ALA A 21 -7.75 -4.38 -17.86
CA ALA A 21 -8.48 -3.31 -18.55
C ALA A 21 -9.92 -3.20 -18.01
N ASP A 22 -10.54 -4.34 -17.66
CA ASP A 22 -11.89 -4.41 -17.09
C ASP A 22 -11.97 -3.82 -15.66
N LEU A 23 -10.83 -3.56 -15.01
CA LEU A 23 -10.77 -2.97 -13.67
C LEU A 23 -10.61 -1.44 -13.70
N LEU A 24 -10.61 -0.82 -14.87
CA LEU A 24 -10.45 0.63 -14.99
C LEU A 24 -11.80 1.32 -14.86
N ASP A 25 -11.96 2.13 -13.83
CA ASP A 25 -13.15 2.96 -13.64
C ASP A 25 -13.20 4.16 -14.61
N ALA A 26 -14.38 4.76 -14.76
CA ALA A 26 -14.55 5.98 -15.54
C ALA A 26 -13.59 7.08 -15.05
N SER A 27 -12.78 7.59 -15.94
CA SER A 27 -11.69 8.58 -15.74
C SER A 27 -10.31 8.00 -15.46
N ASP A 28 -10.18 6.71 -15.24
CA ASP A 28 -8.88 6.08 -15.17
C ASP A 28 -8.23 6.07 -16.55
N THR A 29 -6.92 6.32 -16.59
CA THR A 29 -6.14 6.24 -17.82
C THR A 29 -4.84 5.50 -17.58
N VAL A 30 -4.53 4.55 -18.43
CA VAL A 30 -3.29 3.77 -18.41
C VAL A 30 -2.70 3.71 -19.82
N THR A 31 -1.44 3.33 -19.94
CA THR A 31 -0.77 3.22 -21.22
C THR A 31 -0.08 1.87 -21.37
N ASP A 32 -0.24 1.26 -22.56
CA ASP A 32 0.59 0.16 -23.03
C ASP A 32 1.62 0.69 -24.04
N VAL A 33 2.86 0.21 -23.95
CA VAL A 33 3.96 0.62 -24.81
C VAL A 33 4.56 -0.60 -25.49
N PHE A 34 4.58 -0.60 -26.83
CA PHE A 34 5.09 -1.68 -27.65
C PHE A 34 6.26 -1.18 -28.46
N THR A 35 7.38 -1.90 -28.47
CA THR A 35 8.53 -1.61 -29.33
C THR A 35 8.45 -2.46 -30.59
N TYR A 36 8.61 -1.85 -31.77
CA TYR A 36 8.67 -2.56 -33.04
C TYR A 36 9.96 -2.20 -33.81
N THR A 37 10.35 -3.08 -34.71
CA THR A 37 11.52 -2.90 -35.55
C THR A 37 11.12 -2.87 -37.00
N VAL A 38 11.59 -1.87 -37.74
CA VAL A 38 11.49 -1.82 -39.20
C VAL A 38 12.80 -2.19 -39.84
N SER A 39 12.75 -2.78 -41.04
CA SER A 39 13.94 -3.16 -41.80
C SER A 39 13.66 -2.96 -43.30
N ASP A 40 14.68 -2.46 -44.01
CA ASP A 40 14.72 -2.41 -45.46
C ASP A 40 15.50 -3.60 -46.08
N GLY A 41 15.84 -4.57 -45.24
CA GLY A 41 16.65 -5.74 -45.60
C GLY A 41 18.17 -5.53 -45.47
N THR A 42 18.62 -4.32 -45.17
CA THR A 42 20.05 -3.97 -45.00
C THR A 42 20.31 -3.37 -43.63
N ALA A 43 19.42 -2.52 -43.15
CA ALA A 43 19.50 -1.85 -41.88
C ALA A 43 18.20 -2.05 -41.09
N THR A 44 18.26 -1.84 -39.79
CA THR A 44 17.07 -1.90 -38.90
C THR A 44 17.02 -0.67 -38.04
N ASP A 45 15.79 -0.21 -37.73
CA ASP A 45 15.55 0.83 -36.73
C ASP A 45 14.35 0.43 -35.85
N THR A 46 14.31 0.99 -34.64
CA THR A 46 13.26 0.66 -33.66
C THR A 46 12.47 1.90 -33.27
N ALA A 47 11.17 1.72 -33.12
CA ALA A 47 10.28 2.75 -32.60
C ALA A 47 9.27 2.17 -31.62
N THR A 48 8.49 3.01 -30.96
CA THR A 48 7.47 2.61 -30.00
C THR A 48 6.08 3.04 -30.46
N ILE A 49 5.09 2.18 -30.20
CA ILE A 49 3.66 2.52 -30.25
C ILE A 49 3.19 2.63 -28.81
N THR A 50 2.63 3.77 -28.44
CA THR A 50 2.02 4.00 -27.13
C THR A 50 0.50 4.07 -27.30
N ILE A 51 -0.21 3.20 -26.64
CA ILE A 51 -1.69 3.15 -26.64
C ILE A 51 -2.17 3.63 -25.27
N THR A 52 -3.02 4.65 -25.26
CA THR A 52 -3.71 5.10 -24.06
C THR A 52 -5.07 4.44 -23.97
N ILE A 53 -5.33 3.75 -22.86
CA ILE A 53 -6.60 3.11 -22.54
C ILE A 53 -7.28 3.99 -21.50
N THR A 54 -8.55 4.34 -21.75
CA THR A 54 -9.39 5.08 -20.81
C THR A 54 -10.49 4.14 -20.33
N GLY A 55 -10.63 4.02 -19.02
CA GLY A 55 -11.69 3.27 -18.38
C GLY A 55 -13.07 3.86 -18.71
N VAL A 56 -14.05 3.00 -18.73
CA VAL A 56 -15.48 3.35 -18.88
C VAL A 56 -16.22 2.90 -17.63
N ASN A 57 -17.37 3.51 -17.38
CA ASN A 57 -18.20 3.08 -16.26
C ASN A 57 -18.78 1.69 -16.50
N ASP A 58 -18.49 0.74 -15.64
CA ASP A 58 -19.06 -0.58 -15.69
C ASP A 58 -20.53 -0.59 -15.24
N ALA A 59 -21.33 -1.40 -15.90
CA ALA A 59 -22.71 -1.59 -15.51
C ALA A 59 -22.76 -2.37 -14.18
N PRO A 60 -23.61 -1.98 -13.21
CA PRO A 60 -23.73 -2.73 -11.98
C PRO A 60 -24.27 -4.13 -12.26
N VAL A 61 -23.62 -5.14 -11.68
CA VAL A 61 -24.05 -6.55 -11.77
C VAL A 61 -24.81 -6.89 -10.49
N ALA A 62 -26.12 -7.14 -10.62
CA ALA A 62 -26.93 -7.61 -9.52
C ALA A 62 -26.64 -9.08 -9.21
N GLN A 63 -26.38 -9.39 -7.95
CA GLN A 63 -26.27 -10.76 -7.45
C GLN A 63 -27.61 -11.19 -6.85
N ASN A 64 -28.03 -12.43 -7.15
CA ASN A 64 -29.21 -13.00 -6.48
C ASN A 64 -28.89 -13.32 -5.02
N ASP A 65 -29.76 -12.85 -4.13
CA ASP A 65 -29.69 -13.17 -2.70
C ASP A 65 -30.77 -14.19 -2.34
N THR A 66 -30.51 -15.03 -1.34
CA THR A 66 -31.45 -16.03 -0.86
C THR A 66 -31.49 -16.02 0.66
N GLY A 67 -32.68 -16.04 1.22
CA GLY A 67 -32.88 -16.12 2.65
C GLY A 67 -33.94 -17.16 3.01
N THR A 68 -33.81 -17.78 4.17
CA THR A 68 -34.81 -18.68 4.74
C THR A 68 -35.29 -18.15 6.09
N VAL A 69 -36.57 -18.21 6.32
CA VAL A 69 -37.20 -17.81 7.58
C VAL A 69 -38.26 -18.84 7.96
N ASN A 70 -38.37 -19.15 9.25
CA ASN A 70 -39.47 -19.99 9.74
C ASN A 70 -40.75 -19.14 9.84
N GLU A 71 -41.91 -19.80 9.83
CA GLU A 71 -43.17 -19.12 10.12
C GLU A 71 -43.09 -18.43 11.50
N ASP A 72 -43.76 -17.30 11.64
CA ASP A 72 -43.75 -16.46 12.85
C ASP A 72 -42.38 -15.79 13.19
N ALA A 73 -41.35 -15.97 12.37
CA ALA A 73 -40.07 -15.31 12.51
C ALA A 73 -39.86 -14.17 11.49
N THR A 74 -38.97 -13.28 11.79
CA THR A 74 -38.60 -12.15 10.88
C THR A 74 -37.24 -12.41 10.26
N LEU A 75 -37.15 -12.44 8.93
CA LEU A 75 -35.90 -12.38 8.23
C LEU A 75 -35.45 -10.90 8.15
N THR A 76 -34.37 -10.57 8.81
CA THR A 76 -33.73 -9.26 8.65
C THR A 76 -32.56 -9.41 7.70
N VAL A 77 -32.71 -8.92 6.47
CA VAL A 77 -31.61 -8.78 5.52
C VAL A 77 -31.05 -7.36 5.70
N SER A 78 -29.87 -7.27 6.29
CA SER A 78 -29.17 -5.99 6.39
C SER A 78 -28.53 -5.68 5.03
N ASN A 79 -29.24 -4.89 4.22
CA ASN A 79 -28.61 -4.28 3.05
C ASN A 79 -27.81 -3.07 3.53
N SER A 80 -26.63 -3.29 4.09
CA SER A 80 -25.66 -2.22 4.27
C SER A 80 -24.93 -2.04 2.93
N GLY A 81 -25.46 -1.19 2.07
CA GLY A 81 -24.78 -0.71 0.88
C GLY A 81 -23.50 0.08 1.19
N ASN A 82 -23.07 0.03 2.42
CA ASN A 82 -21.74 0.30 2.92
C ASN A 82 -21.27 -1.04 3.53
N ALA A 83 -20.33 -1.70 2.91
CA ALA A 83 -19.77 -2.96 3.40
C ALA A 83 -19.05 -2.74 4.74
N THR A 84 -19.82 -2.55 5.80
CA THR A 84 -19.31 -2.59 7.19
C THR A 84 -19.26 -4.03 7.72
N THR A 85 -19.84 -4.97 6.99
CA THR A 85 -19.74 -6.38 7.29
C THR A 85 -19.16 -7.09 6.07
N ILE A 86 -17.94 -7.53 6.16
CA ILE A 86 -17.34 -8.45 5.20
C ILE A 86 -18.02 -9.81 5.44
N THR A 87 -19.23 -10.00 4.84
CA THR A 87 -19.90 -11.30 4.88
C THR A 87 -19.13 -12.26 3.99
N GLY A 88 -18.67 -13.35 4.57
CA GLY A 88 -17.83 -14.33 3.89
C GLY A 88 -16.33 -14.20 4.18
N ALA A 89 -15.88 -13.13 4.83
CA ALA A 89 -14.55 -13.16 5.42
C ALA A 89 -14.57 -14.08 6.63
N SER A 90 -13.87 -15.16 6.54
CA SER A 90 -13.53 -16.02 7.67
C SER A 90 -12.05 -15.85 7.98
N HIS A 91 -11.69 -15.96 9.24
CA HIS A 91 -10.29 -16.18 9.58
C HIS A 91 -9.88 -17.51 8.93
N ASP A 92 -8.97 -17.48 7.96
CA ASP A 92 -8.63 -18.61 7.11
C ASP A 92 -7.66 -19.61 7.76
N GLY A 93 -7.53 -19.58 9.09
CA GLY A 93 -6.88 -20.65 9.79
C GLY A 93 -5.75 -20.27 10.74
N THR A 94 -4.50 -20.57 10.44
CA THR A 94 -3.42 -20.51 11.42
C THR A 94 -2.85 -19.09 11.52
N PRO A 95 -3.01 -18.41 12.67
CA PRO A 95 -2.39 -17.10 12.86
C PRO A 95 -0.86 -17.26 12.87
N TYR A 96 -0.16 -16.30 12.27
CA TYR A 96 1.29 -16.20 12.42
C TYR A 96 1.62 -15.56 13.77
N ALA A 97 2.23 -16.32 14.66
CA ALA A 97 2.62 -15.82 15.97
C ALA A 97 3.91 -14.99 15.88
N ILE A 98 3.81 -13.70 16.14
CA ILE A 98 4.95 -12.81 16.32
C ILE A 98 5.27 -12.82 17.81
N ASN A 99 6.34 -13.51 18.20
CA ASN A 99 6.70 -13.72 19.61
C ASN A 99 7.42 -12.52 20.25
N GLU A 100 7.30 -11.35 19.68
CA GLU A 100 7.86 -10.08 20.18
C GLU A 100 6.72 -9.24 20.75
N GLY A 101 6.75 -8.92 22.02
CA GLY A 101 5.65 -8.26 22.73
C GLY A 101 5.31 -6.86 22.18
N SER A 102 4.10 -6.39 22.48
CA SER A 102 3.65 -5.00 22.19
C SER A 102 3.67 -4.59 20.71
N ILE A 103 3.11 -5.43 19.84
CA ILE A 103 2.90 -5.11 18.42
C ILE A 103 2.09 -3.82 18.29
N ARG A 104 2.48 -2.92 17.37
CA ARG A 104 1.84 -1.62 17.18
C ARG A 104 1.28 -1.40 15.79
N SER A 105 2.02 -1.81 14.76
CA SER A 105 1.61 -1.62 13.37
C SER A 105 2.22 -2.69 12.50
N LEU A 106 1.58 -2.99 11.39
CA LEU A 106 2.12 -3.82 10.34
C LEU A 106 1.91 -3.15 8.97
N THR A 107 2.78 -3.48 8.03
CA THR A 107 2.64 -3.13 6.62
C THR A 107 3.28 -4.20 5.75
N PHE A 108 2.86 -4.28 4.49
CA PHE A 108 3.48 -5.15 3.49
C PHE A 108 4.26 -4.31 2.48
N ASN A 109 5.18 -4.94 1.76
CA ASN A 109 5.68 -4.38 0.51
C ASN A 109 4.62 -4.51 -0.59
N HIS A 110 4.87 -3.89 -1.74
CA HIS A 110 3.90 -3.80 -2.82
C HIS A 110 3.43 -5.18 -3.34
N ASP A 111 4.34 -6.14 -3.47
CA ASP A 111 4.06 -7.48 -4.01
C ASP A 111 3.63 -8.51 -2.94
N GLY A 112 3.53 -8.11 -1.68
CA GLY A 112 3.12 -8.99 -0.58
C GLY A 112 4.11 -10.07 -0.17
N THR A 113 5.33 -10.06 -0.70
CA THR A 113 6.37 -11.05 -0.35
C THR A 113 7.10 -10.74 0.94
N LYS A 114 6.90 -9.52 1.49
CA LYS A 114 7.47 -9.10 2.77
C LYS A 114 6.42 -8.43 3.65
N MET A 115 6.43 -8.78 4.92
CA MET A 115 5.66 -8.12 5.97
C MET A 115 6.60 -7.46 6.96
N PHE A 116 6.24 -6.28 7.42
CA PHE A 116 7.01 -5.51 8.40
C PHE A 116 6.13 -5.21 9.60
N VAL A 117 6.66 -5.44 10.78
CA VAL A 117 5.94 -5.22 12.03
C VAL A 117 6.79 -4.37 12.96
N VAL A 118 6.18 -3.37 13.58
CA VAL A 118 6.85 -2.56 14.60
C VAL A 118 6.36 -2.94 15.99
N HIS A 119 7.31 -3.08 16.90
CA HIS A 119 7.11 -3.48 18.28
C HIS A 119 7.58 -2.40 19.23
N ALA A 120 6.80 -2.15 20.29
CA ALA A 120 7.20 -1.29 21.41
C ALA A 120 7.72 -2.13 22.59
N SER A 121 8.49 -3.16 22.28
CA SER A 121 9.21 -3.98 23.26
C SER A 121 10.47 -3.27 23.77
N THR A 122 11.25 -3.93 24.61
CA THR A 122 12.56 -3.42 25.05
C THR A 122 13.65 -4.40 24.59
N PRO A 123 14.43 -4.05 23.53
CA PRO A 123 14.40 -2.82 22.74
C PRO A 123 13.17 -2.71 21.81
N ALA A 124 12.83 -1.47 21.40
CA ALA A 124 11.83 -1.26 20.35
C ALA A 124 12.44 -1.58 18.99
N VAL A 125 11.75 -2.41 18.18
CA VAL A 125 12.29 -2.93 16.92
C VAL A 125 11.27 -2.87 15.80
N ILE A 126 11.77 -2.85 14.56
CA ILE A 126 11.03 -3.21 13.36
C ILE A 126 11.51 -4.59 12.94
N SER A 127 10.60 -5.56 12.77
CA SER A 127 10.91 -6.89 12.23
C SER A 127 10.43 -7.01 10.79
N GLN A 128 11.25 -7.64 9.94
CA GLN A 128 10.93 -7.99 8.57
C GLN A 128 10.71 -9.49 8.49
N HIS A 129 9.63 -9.88 7.85
CA HIS A 129 9.25 -11.28 7.62
C HIS A 129 9.16 -11.52 6.11
N ALA A 130 9.82 -12.56 5.63
CA ALA A 130 9.68 -13.02 4.25
C ALA A 130 8.47 -13.95 4.15
N LEU A 131 7.68 -13.82 3.09
CA LEU A 131 6.56 -14.69 2.76
C LEU A 131 6.89 -15.45 1.48
N THR A 132 6.78 -16.77 1.50
CA THR A 132 7.01 -17.59 0.28
C THR A 132 5.80 -17.56 -0.66
N THR A 133 4.63 -17.26 -0.14
CA THR A 133 3.42 -16.95 -0.90
C THR A 133 2.98 -15.54 -0.57
N ALA A 134 2.79 -14.68 -1.59
CA ALA A 134 2.43 -13.29 -1.42
C ALA A 134 1.15 -13.12 -0.59
N PHE A 135 1.20 -12.25 0.42
CA PHE A 135 0.11 -11.96 1.38
C PHE A 135 -0.39 -13.15 2.21
N ASP A 136 0.23 -14.32 2.11
CA ASP A 136 -0.09 -15.48 2.93
C ASP A 136 0.80 -15.52 4.18
N ILE A 137 0.27 -15.04 5.31
CA ILE A 137 1.01 -14.95 6.57
C ILE A 137 1.38 -16.32 7.15
N THR A 138 0.72 -17.41 6.72
CA THR A 138 1.08 -18.78 7.17
C THR A 138 2.44 -19.20 6.66
N THR A 139 2.91 -18.57 5.58
CA THR A 139 4.22 -18.80 4.97
C THR A 139 5.30 -17.84 5.47
N ALA A 140 4.97 -16.97 6.41
CA ALA A 140 5.88 -15.96 6.92
C ALA A 140 7.01 -16.56 7.76
N SER A 141 8.22 -16.03 7.57
CA SER A 141 9.38 -16.32 8.42
C SER A 141 10.14 -15.03 8.70
N GLN A 142 10.53 -14.80 9.95
CA GLN A 142 11.30 -13.62 10.31
C GLN A 142 12.69 -13.68 9.66
N SER A 143 13.06 -12.65 8.91
CA SER A 143 14.32 -12.57 8.17
C SER A 143 15.34 -11.63 8.82
N THR A 144 14.91 -10.50 9.35
CA THR A 144 15.80 -9.54 10.01
C THR A 144 15.02 -8.61 10.95
N THR A 145 15.75 -7.90 11.82
CA THR A 145 15.22 -6.87 12.70
C THR A 145 16.08 -5.62 12.66
N TYR A 146 15.46 -4.46 12.91
CA TYR A 146 16.15 -3.19 13.04
C TYR A 146 15.75 -2.52 14.36
N ASP A 147 16.76 -2.22 15.20
CA ASP A 147 16.56 -1.57 16.51
C ASP A 147 16.29 -0.07 16.33
N VAL A 148 15.12 0.38 16.74
CA VAL A 148 14.71 1.80 16.72
C VAL A 148 14.74 2.46 18.09
N SER A 149 15.20 1.76 19.12
CA SER A 149 15.15 2.24 20.52
C SER A 149 15.99 3.49 20.78
N SER A 150 17.03 3.72 19.97
CA SER A 150 17.82 4.96 19.99
C SER A 150 17.02 6.18 19.49
N HIS A 151 15.94 5.97 18.75
CA HIS A 151 15.07 7.00 18.17
C HIS A 151 13.76 7.11 18.95
N THR A 152 13.15 5.98 19.28
CA THR A 152 11.90 5.93 20.03
C THR A 152 11.75 4.62 20.80
N THR A 153 11.21 4.69 22.01
CA THR A 153 10.75 3.54 22.81
C THR A 153 9.23 3.36 22.68
N SER A 154 8.54 4.26 21.97
CA SER A 154 7.08 4.25 21.82
C SER A 154 6.67 4.43 20.34
N PRO A 155 7.10 3.50 19.46
CA PRO A 155 6.69 3.51 18.05
C PRO A 155 5.20 3.21 17.92
N ARG A 156 4.57 3.73 16.84
CA ARG A 156 3.13 3.56 16.58
C ARG A 156 2.87 3.10 15.16
N GLY A 157 2.71 4.01 14.21
CA GLY A 157 2.42 3.71 12.81
C GLY A 157 3.69 3.46 12.01
N LEU A 158 3.63 2.54 11.05
CA LEU A 158 4.70 2.18 10.15
C LEU A 158 4.19 2.23 8.72
N ARG A 159 4.92 2.91 7.80
CA ARG A 159 4.53 3.03 6.40
C ARG A 159 5.72 3.17 5.48
N PHE A 160 5.70 2.51 4.33
CA PHE A 160 6.61 2.79 3.22
C PHE A 160 6.02 3.81 2.26
N ASN A 161 6.87 4.51 1.51
CA ASN A 161 6.47 5.19 0.28
C ASN A 161 6.19 4.14 -0.82
N SER A 162 5.70 4.60 -1.98
CA SER A 162 5.23 3.72 -3.04
C SER A 162 6.30 2.80 -3.63
N ASP A 163 7.56 3.26 -3.69
CA ASP A 163 8.68 2.50 -4.25
C ASP A 163 9.52 1.74 -3.20
N GLY A 164 9.19 1.88 -1.90
CA GLY A 164 9.89 1.18 -0.81
C GLY A 164 11.27 1.72 -0.47
N THR A 165 11.66 2.87 -1.01
CA THR A 165 12.96 3.50 -0.73
C THR A 165 12.96 4.36 0.53
N LYS A 166 11.77 4.63 1.08
CA LYS A 166 11.59 5.36 2.35
C LYS A 166 10.65 4.63 3.29
N LEU A 167 10.97 4.65 4.57
CA LEU A 167 10.16 4.10 5.66
C LEU A 167 9.87 5.20 6.67
N TYR A 168 8.60 5.32 7.04
CA TYR A 168 8.13 6.28 8.04
C TYR A 168 7.67 5.56 9.30
N LEU A 169 8.07 6.11 10.43
CA LEU A 169 7.70 5.62 11.76
C LEU A 169 7.24 6.81 12.60
N ASN A 170 5.98 6.83 12.98
CA ASN A 170 5.54 7.82 13.96
C ASN A 170 5.68 7.30 15.39
N SER A 171 5.92 8.22 16.30
CA SER A 171 6.20 7.98 17.71
C SER A 171 5.39 8.92 18.59
N ASP A 172 4.84 8.37 19.67
CA ASP A 172 4.19 9.14 20.72
C ASP A 172 5.07 9.33 21.97
N GLN A 173 6.37 9.12 21.83
CA GLN A 173 7.31 9.24 22.96
C GLN A 173 7.43 10.69 23.43
N ASN A 174 7.25 10.90 24.75
CA ASN A 174 7.40 12.18 25.43
C ASN A 174 6.50 13.30 24.87
N SER A 175 6.83 14.57 25.19
CA SER A 175 6.11 15.75 24.72
C SER A 175 6.37 16.08 23.23
N ASN A 176 7.47 15.59 22.66
CA ASN A 176 7.84 15.82 21.27
C ASN A 176 7.47 14.61 20.41
N LYS A 177 6.22 14.58 19.98
CA LYS A 177 5.75 13.56 19.03
C LYS A 177 6.42 13.77 17.69
N LYS A 178 6.90 12.68 17.06
CA LYS A 178 7.71 12.76 15.85
C LYS A 178 7.26 11.77 14.80
N VAL A 179 7.47 12.14 13.55
CA VAL A 179 7.60 11.24 12.42
C VAL A 179 9.08 11.11 12.10
N TYR A 180 9.59 9.89 12.10
CA TYR A 180 10.92 9.53 11.64
C TYR A 180 10.84 9.07 10.19
N GLU A 181 11.73 9.59 9.36
CA GLU A 181 11.86 9.21 7.96
C GLU A 181 13.22 8.56 7.73
N PHE A 182 13.22 7.29 7.37
CA PHE A 182 14.40 6.50 7.04
C PHE A 182 14.51 6.36 5.53
N SER A 183 15.72 6.44 4.99
CA SER A 183 16.01 6.07 3.60
C SER A 183 16.55 4.64 3.55
N LEU A 184 16.17 3.89 2.51
CA LEU A 184 16.67 2.55 2.25
C LEU A 184 17.49 2.55 0.97
N SER A 185 18.72 2.00 1.03
CA SER A 185 19.55 1.82 -0.16
C SER A 185 19.08 0.65 -1.04
N THR A 186 18.32 -0.27 -0.47
CA THR A 186 17.62 -1.36 -1.17
C THR A 186 16.15 -1.30 -0.77
N ALA A 187 15.26 -1.16 -1.77
CA ALA A 187 13.83 -1.04 -1.53
C ALA A 187 13.27 -2.20 -0.70
N TYR A 188 12.47 -1.87 0.31
CA TYR A 188 11.85 -2.85 1.21
C TYR A 188 12.85 -3.81 1.90
N ASP A 189 14.07 -3.33 2.20
CA ASP A 189 15.05 -4.09 2.97
C ASP A 189 15.51 -3.27 4.18
N ILE A 190 14.97 -3.60 5.37
CA ILE A 190 15.28 -2.84 6.58
C ILE A 190 16.73 -3.00 7.06
N SER A 191 17.48 -3.96 6.54
CA SER A 191 18.93 -4.04 6.79
C SER A 191 19.71 -2.89 6.14
N SER A 192 19.09 -2.22 5.15
CA SER A 192 19.67 -1.11 4.39
C SER A 192 19.24 0.29 4.89
N LEU A 193 18.55 0.36 6.04
CA LEU A 193 18.09 1.63 6.63
C LEU A 193 19.27 2.53 7.00
N SER A 194 19.16 3.81 6.64
CA SER A 194 20.04 4.88 7.10
C SER A 194 19.57 5.46 8.43
N SER A 195 20.37 6.34 9.02
CA SER A 195 19.91 7.19 10.15
C SER A 195 18.74 8.07 9.68
N PRO A 196 17.65 8.17 10.46
CA PRO A 196 16.47 8.91 10.04
C PRO A 196 16.62 10.41 10.22
N SER A 197 15.96 11.18 9.36
CA SER A 197 15.48 12.52 9.70
C SER A 197 14.24 12.43 10.60
N SER A 198 13.86 13.53 11.26
CA SER A 198 12.65 13.53 12.06
C SER A 198 11.94 14.88 12.05
N THR A 199 10.61 14.85 12.03
CA THR A 199 9.75 16.03 12.08
C THR A 199 8.83 15.98 13.28
N VAL A 200 8.71 17.11 14.00
CA VAL A 200 7.86 17.22 15.18
C VAL A 200 6.43 17.48 14.76
N VAL A 201 5.50 16.68 15.26
CA VAL A 201 4.05 16.77 14.97
C VAL A 201 3.20 16.97 16.23
N SER A 202 3.83 17.28 17.37
CA SER A 202 3.17 17.42 18.67
C SER A 202 2.23 18.64 18.77
N GLY A 203 2.32 19.57 17.82
CA GLY A 203 1.45 20.76 17.82
C GLY A 203 0.00 20.43 17.48
N GLN A 204 -0.27 19.32 16.82
CA GLN A 204 -1.60 18.92 16.36
C GLN A 204 -2.23 17.87 17.28
N ASP A 205 -1.50 16.82 17.64
CA ASP A 205 -2.04 15.74 18.47
C ASP A 205 -1.01 15.19 19.46
N GLY A 206 -1.50 14.90 20.67
CA GLY A 206 -0.70 14.32 21.76
C GLY A 206 -0.43 12.82 21.60
N ASN A 207 -1.11 12.12 20.68
CA ASN A 207 -1.10 10.67 20.54
C ASN A 207 -1.19 10.24 19.06
N PRO A 208 -0.17 10.49 18.22
CA PRO A 208 -0.20 10.06 16.83
C PRO A 208 -0.16 8.53 16.73
N ARG A 209 -1.10 7.94 16.00
CA ARG A 209 -1.28 6.49 15.86
C ARG A 209 -0.90 5.97 14.47
N GLY A 210 -1.52 6.52 13.44
CA GLY A 210 -1.35 6.09 12.06
C GLY A 210 -0.67 7.14 11.20
N ILE A 211 -0.03 6.72 10.12
CA ILE A 211 0.56 7.57 9.10
C ILE A 211 0.21 7.03 7.71
N ALA A 212 -0.15 7.91 6.81
CA ALA A 212 -0.43 7.59 5.42
C ALA A 212 0.04 8.73 4.50
N PHE A 213 0.18 8.44 3.22
CA PHE A 213 0.47 9.41 2.17
C PHE A 213 -0.52 9.24 1.02
N ASN A 214 -0.76 10.29 0.26
CA ASN A 214 -1.40 10.17 -1.04
C ASN A 214 -0.43 9.53 -2.05
N THR A 215 -0.95 9.20 -3.22
CA THR A 215 -0.21 8.40 -4.23
C THR A 215 1.08 9.08 -4.71
N ASP A 216 1.06 10.40 -4.91
CA ASP A 216 2.20 11.17 -5.39
C ASP A 216 3.13 11.67 -4.27
N GLY A 217 2.78 11.41 -3.00
CA GLY A 217 3.57 11.82 -1.84
C GLY A 217 3.56 13.31 -1.55
N SER A 218 2.69 14.09 -2.18
CA SER A 218 2.55 15.54 -1.91
C SER A 218 1.80 15.84 -0.62
N LYS A 219 1.14 14.83 -0.03
CA LYS A 219 0.40 14.93 1.21
C LYS A 219 0.72 13.80 2.18
N MET A 220 0.85 14.16 3.44
CA MET A 220 0.93 13.23 4.57
C MET A 220 -0.31 13.37 5.44
N PHE A 221 -0.85 12.24 5.89
CA PHE A 221 -1.97 12.18 6.83
C PHE A 221 -1.51 11.53 8.12
N LEU A 222 -1.87 12.13 9.24
CA LEU A 222 -1.57 11.62 10.57
C LEU A 222 -2.88 11.39 11.34
N LEU A 223 -3.08 10.19 11.84
CA LEU A 223 -4.19 9.86 12.71
C LEU A 223 -3.82 10.20 14.16
N GLY A 224 -4.57 11.08 14.77
CA GLY A 224 -4.44 11.47 16.17
C GLY A 224 -5.52 10.84 17.04
N ASP A 225 -5.12 10.21 18.14
CA ASP A 225 -5.99 9.50 19.09
C ASP A 225 -6.44 10.40 20.26
N SER A 226 -5.74 11.51 20.51
CA SER A 226 -6.13 12.44 21.60
C SER A 226 -7.35 13.27 21.27
N ASN A 227 -7.57 13.57 19.99
CA ASN A 227 -8.63 14.43 19.50
C ASN A 227 -9.53 13.74 18.46
N ASP A 228 -9.38 12.44 18.26
CA ASP A 228 -10.10 11.63 17.25
C ASP A 228 -10.10 12.28 15.85
N THR A 229 -8.92 12.79 15.42
CA THR A 229 -8.78 13.65 14.26
C THR A 229 -7.75 13.11 13.28
N VAL A 230 -8.02 13.30 11.99
CA VAL A 230 -7.02 13.10 10.92
C VAL A 230 -6.46 14.47 10.53
N TYR A 231 -5.16 14.62 10.63
CA TYR A 231 -4.42 15.81 10.24
C TYR A 231 -3.80 15.63 8.86
N GLU A 232 -3.98 16.61 7.99
CA GLU A 232 -3.37 16.66 6.66
C GLU A 232 -2.22 17.66 6.65
N TYR A 233 -1.08 17.27 6.08
CA TYR A 233 0.08 18.11 5.86
C TYR A 233 0.41 18.14 4.37
N SER A 234 0.69 19.31 3.83
CA SER A 234 1.26 19.44 2.49
C SER A 234 2.78 19.29 2.54
N LEU A 235 3.34 18.59 1.56
CA LEU A 235 4.77 18.38 1.42
C LEU A 235 5.25 19.09 0.16
N SER A 236 6.23 20.01 0.28
CA SER A 236 6.78 20.72 -0.88
C SER A 236 7.73 19.85 -1.72
N SER A 237 8.22 18.77 -1.15
CA SER A 237 8.92 17.68 -1.84
C SER A 237 8.20 16.38 -1.56
N ALA A 238 7.90 15.60 -2.60
CA ALA A 238 7.17 14.35 -2.49
C ALA A 238 7.86 13.37 -1.50
N PHE A 239 7.08 12.83 -0.56
CA PHE A 239 7.57 11.89 0.43
C PHE A 239 8.74 12.40 1.29
N ASP A 240 8.89 13.71 1.47
CA ASP A 240 9.90 14.32 2.34
C ASP A 240 9.21 15.02 3.51
N THR A 241 9.17 14.34 4.66
CA THR A 241 8.48 14.83 5.86
C THR A 241 9.15 16.04 6.49
N THR A 242 10.39 16.37 6.11
CA THR A 242 11.07 17.59 6.58
C THR A 242 10.55 18.86 5.90
N THR A 243 9.76 18.72 4.83
CA THR A 243 9.22 19.80 3.99
C THR A 243 7.74 20.09 4.27
N ILE A 244 7.20 19.65 5.40
CA ILE A 244 5.80 19.91 5.79
C ILE A 244 5.53 21.41 6.02
N SER A 245 4.34 21.85 5.58
CA SER A 245 3.84 23.22 5.75
C SER A 245 2.43 23.23 6.32
#